data_fa4d74f5960bbeacb1d27119a3c455e9
#
_entry.id   fa4d74f5960bbeacb1d27119a3c455e9
#
_cell.length_a   1.000
_cell.length_b   1.000
_cell.length_c   1.000
_cell.angle_alpha   90.00
_cell.angle_beta   90.00
_cell.angle_gamma   90.00
#
_symmetry.space_group_name_H-M   'P 1'
#
loop_
_entity.id
_entity.type
_entity.pdbx_description
1 polymer ?
#
loop_
_entity_poly.entity_id
_entity_poly.type
_entity_poly.pdbx_seq_one_letter_code
_entity_poly.pdbx_strand_id
1 'polypeptide(L)'
;ENAILTENQSLWEKVFQSADKGMTTQEDGKNYGDFLLDTIESAKDKFTADELKLLRQGGEKIREIERTLAAIEAKFPDAAPKAPDNGDSIPADSPTTPGDSGKTQKFPAFEGKDLNGNTVKSDDLFSKNAVTVMNFWFTTCNPCVGELAELDALNKELAEKGGALIGVNTFTLGGDEAAISEAKDVLAKKGVTYQNVYFDSDGEAGKFAANIFAYPTTYVVDRNGNIVGDPIVGAITEPKQAEALQAQIDK
;
A
#
# COMPACT_ATOMS: atom_id res chain seq x y z
N GLU A 1 3.22 13.13 -5.25
CA GLU A 1 2.24 13.42 -6.31
C GLU A 1 0.80 13.34 -5.76
N ASN A 2 0.39 12.22 -5.18
CA ASN A 2 -0.96 12.03 -4.63
C ASN A 2 -1.39 13.13 -3.65
N ALA A 3 -0.50 13.58 -2.75
CA ALA A 3 -0.80 14.67 -1.81
C ALA A 3 -1.16 15.97 -2.53
N ILE A 4 -0.47 16.31 -3.62
CA ILE A 4 -0.71 17.52 -4.42
C ILE A 4 -2.07 17.45 -5.10
N LEU A 5 -2.46 16.28 -5.62
CA LEU A 5 -3.75 16.05 -6.26
C LEU A 5 -4.90 16.06 -5.24
N THR A 6 -4.65 15.56 -4.03
CA THR A 6 -5.66 15.48 -2.96
C THR A 6 -5.94 16.84 -2.32
N GLU A 7 -4.92 17.70 -2.16
CA GLU A 7 -5.05 19.04 -1.54
C GLU A 7 -6.08 19.93 -2.24
N ASN A 8 -6.28 19.75 -3.56
CA ASN A 8 -7.25 20.48 -4.36
C ASN A 8 -8.08 19.55 -5.26
N GLN A 9 -8.54 18.45 -4.69
CA GLN A 9 -9.19 17.34 -5.43
C GLN A 9 -10.29 17.82 -6.39
N SER A 10 -11.19 18.71 -5.95
CA SER A 10 -12.29 19.20 -6.78
C SER A 10 -11.83 20.01 -8.01
N LEU A 11 -10.67 20.68 -7.92
CA LEU A 11 -10.08 21.39 -9.05
C LEU A 11 -9.42 20.40 -10.03
N TRP A 12 -8.71 19.40 -9.52
CA TRP A 12 -8.12 18.36 -10.34
C TRP A 12 -9.16 17.51 -11.05
N GLU A 13 -10.28 17.20 -10.40
CA GLU A 13 -11.42 16.53 -11.03
C GLU A 13 -11.94 17.31 -12.23
N LYS A 14 -12.06 18.64 -12.14
CA LYS A 14 -12.44 19.50 -13.28
C LYS A 14 -11.39 19.45 -14.40
N VAL A 15 -10.09 19.39 -14.08
CA VAL A 15 -9.01 19.23 -15.07
C VAL A 15 -9.19 17.92 -15.83
N PHE A 16 -9.32 16.80 -15.11
CA PHE A 16 -9.47 15.47 -15.70
C PHE A 16 -10.76 15.31 -16.51
N GLN A 17 -11.87 15.91 -16.06
CA GLN A 17 -13.12 15.95 -16.84
C GLN A 17 -13.02 16.81 -18.10
N SER A 18 -12.05 17.71 -18.14
CA SER A 18 -11.80 18.62 -19.27
C SER A 18 -10.79 18.07 -20.27
N ALA A 19 -10.05 17.01 -19.89
CA ALA A 19 -9.13 16.31 -20.77
C ALA A 19 -9.93 15.67 -21.93
N ASP A 20 -9.47 15.91 -23.15
CA ASP A 20 -10.09 15.33 -24.34
C ASP A 20 -9.95 13.80 -24.30
N LYS A 21 -11.01 13.06 -24.62
CA LYS A 21 -11.04 11.59 -24.59
C LYS A 21 -10.01 10.89 -25.52
N GLY A 22 -9.27 11.68 -26.30
CA GLY A 22 -8.19 11.24 -27.16
C GLY A 22 -6.78 11.43 -26.59
N MET A 23 -6.64 12.10 -25.43
CA MET A 23 -5.36 12.22 -24.74
C MET A 23 -5.12 10.95 -23.90
N THR A 24 -4.47 9.96 -24.50
CA THR A 24 -3.96 8.80 -23.76
C THR A 24 -2.73 9.24 -22.94
N THR A 25 -2.73 8.98 -21.65
CA THR A 25 -1.65 9.26 -20.69
C THR A 25 -0.36 8.46 -20.96
N GLN A 26 -0.36 7.61 -21.96
CA GLN A 26 0.74 6.73 -22.35
C GLN A 26 1.17 6.96 -23.80
N GLU A 27 1.71 8.14 -24.09
CA GLU A 27 2.76 8.20 -25.11
C GLU A 27 4.10 8.09 -24.39
N ASP A 28 4.84 7.04 -24.71
CA ASP A 28 6.12 6.65 -24.12
C ASP A 28 7.04 7.84 -23.88
N GLY A 29 7.42 8.05 -22.62
CA GLY A 29 8.47 8.98 -22.21
C GLY A 29 8.06 10.42 -21.90
N LYS A 30 6.79 10.79 -21.92
CA LYS A 30 6.34 12.12 -21.47
C LYS A 30 6.20 12.18 -19.96
N ASN A 31 6.76 13.23 -19.36
CA ASN A 31 6.61 13.56 -17.96
C ASN A 31 5.14 13.84 -17.63
N TYR A 32 4.60 13.18 -16.60
CA TYR A 32 3.20 13.31 -16.22
C TYR A 32 2.82 14.75 -15.82
N GLY A 33 3.74 15.48 -15.19
CA GLY A 33 3.55 16.88 -14.87
C GLY A 33 3.44 17.77 -16.11
N ASP A 34 4.17 17.47 -17.21
CA ASP A 34 4.03 18.18 -18.48
C ASP A 34 2.64 17.92 -19.09
N PHE A 35 2.15 16.67 -19.04
CA PHE A 35 0.77 16.33 -19.45
C PHE A 35 -0.29 17.11 -18.66
N LEU A 36 -0.14 17.20 -17.34
CA LEU A 36 -1.07 17.96 -16.50
C LEU A 36 -1.07 19.45 -16.84
N LEU A 37 0.10 20.04 -17.06
CA LEU A 37 0.23 21.47 -17.42
C LEU A 37 -0.40 21.77 -18.79
N ASP A 38 -0.21 20.90 -19.77
CA ASP A 38 -0.82 21.02 -21.10
C ASP A 38 -2.36 20.91 -21.01
N THR A 39 -2.85 19.98 -20.17
CA THR A 39 -4.29 19.81 -19.93
C THR A 39 -4.90 21.04 -19.25
N ILE A 40 -4.23 21.63 -18.24
CA ILE A 40 -4.65 22.85 -17.58
C ILE A 40 -4.70 24.02 -18.56
N GLU A 41 -3.68 24.16 -19.42
CA GLU A 41 -3.64 25.24 -20.42
C GLU A 41 -4.73 25.09 -21.45
N SER A 42 -5.02 23.86 -21.90
CA SER A 42 -6.09 23.57 -22.84
C SER A 42 -7.50 23.86 -22.29
N ALA A 43 -7.66 23.77 -20.97
CA ALA A 43 -8.92 23.98 -20.27
C ALA A 43 -9.00 25.34 -19.52
N LYS A 44 -8.05 26.25 -19.74
CA LYS A 44 -7.87 27.47 -18.93
C LYS A 44 -9.12 28.34 -18.81
N ASP A 45 -9.96 28.37 -19.84
CA ASP A 45 -11.18 29.18 -19.86
C ASP A 45 -12.27 28.67 -18.88
N LYS A 46 -12.08 27.47 -18.30
CA LYS A 46 -12.99 26.88 -17.33
C LYS A 46 -12.64 27.19 -15.87
N PHE A 47 -11.52 27.89 -15.65
CA PHE A 47 -10.98 28.18 -14.32
C PHE A 47 -10.78 29.68 -14.09
N THR A 48 -10.89 30.10 -12.84
CA THR A 48 -10.51 31.46 -12.42
C THR A 48 -8.98 31.62 -12.41
N ALA A 49 -8.51 32.87 -12.36
CA ALA A 49 -7.07 33.15 -12.30
C ALA A 49 -6.37 32.52 -11.07
N ASP A 50 -7.05 32.51 -9.93
CA ASP A 50 -6.53 31.92 -8.70
C ASP A 50 -6.50 30.38 -8.77
N GLU A 51 -7.55 29.75 -9.31
CA GLU A 51 -7.59 28.31 -9.57
C GLU A 51 -6.48 27.87 -10.53
N LEU A 52 -6.27 28.62 -11.62
CA LEU A 52 -5.19 28.34 -12.57
C LEU A 52 -3.81 28.47 -11.92
N LYS A 53 -3.62 29.43 -11.02
CA LYS A 53 -2.37 29.58 -10.29
C LYS A 53 -2.08 28.36 -9.41
N LEU A 54 -3.09 27.88 -8.67
CA LEU A 54 -2.97 26.69 -7.81
C LEU A 54 -2.69 25.43 -8.63
N LEU A 55 -3.45 25.22 -9.70
CA LEU A 55 -3.30 24.08 -10.59
C LEU A 55 -1.91 24.04 -11.25
N ARG A 56 -1.44 25.19 -11.76
CA ARG A 56 -0.09 25.28 -12.36
C ARG A 56 1.01 25.01 -11.33
N GLN A 57 0.89 25.53 -10.11
CA GLN A 57 1.84 25.22 -9.04
C GLN A 57 1.87 23.72 -8.70
N GLY A 58 0.71 23.07 -8.68
CA GLY A 58 0.61 21.62 -8.49
C GLY A 58 1.27 20.84 -9.63
N GLY A 59 0.94 21.17 -10.89
CA GLY A 59 1.53 20.55 -12.08
C GLY A 59 3.05 20.72 -12.16
N GLU A 60 3.56 21.91 -11.82
CA GLU A 60 5.02 22.18 -11.75
C GLU A 60 5.74 21.33 -10.71
N LYS A 61 5.16 21.19 -9.52
CA LYS A 61 5.71 20.32 -8.47
C LYS A 61 5.74 18.85 -8.91
N ILE A 62 4.67 18.37 -9.53
CA ILE A 62 4.61 16.99 -10.04
C ILE A 62 5.67 16.79 -11.12
N ARG A 63 5.83 17.75 -12.04
CA ARG A 63 6.86 17.72 -13.08
C ARG A 63 8.28 17.63 -12.50
N GLU A 64 8.56 18.37 -11.43
CA GLU A 64 9.86 18.35 -10.75
C GLU A 64 10.12 17.01 -10.05
N ILE A 65 9.11 16.44 -9.41
CA ILE A 65 9.18 15.11 -8.79
C ILE A 65 9.50 14.05 -9.84
N GLU A 66 8.79 14.04 -10.96
CA GLU A 66 8.99 13.13 -12.08
C GLU A 66 10.42 13.25 -12.67
N ARG A 67 10.92 14.47 -12.86
CA ARG A 67 12.29 14.70 -13.31
C ARG A 67 13.34 14.18 -12.32
N THR A 68 13.06 14.32 -11.04
CA THR A 68 13.94 13.81 -9.99
C THR A 68 13.92 12.28 -9.98
N LEU A 69 12.76 11.66 -10.13
CA LEU A 69 12.61 10.21 -10.25
C LEU A 69 13.37 9.69 -11.48
N ALA A 70 13.18 10.30 -12.65
CA ALA A 70 13.89 9.93 -13.85
C ALA A 70 15.43 10.07 -13.73
N ALA A 71 15.90 11.10 -13.01
CA ALA A 71 17.33 11.29 -12.73
C ALA A 71 17.89 10.24 -11.75
N ILE A 72 17.08 9.77 -10.80
CA ILE A 72 17.42 8.67 -9.89
C ILE A 72 17.46 7.36 -10.65
N GLU A 73 16.44 7.08 -11.47
CA GLU A 73 16.37 5.88 -12.31
C GLU A 73 17.56 5.80 -13.30
N ALA A 74 17.93 6.94 -13.87
CA ALA A 74 19.12 7.01 -14.74
C ALA A 74 20.44 6.73 -14.00
N LYS A 75 20.51 7.05 -12.70
CA LYS A 75 21.69 6.74 -11.87
C LYS A 75 21.70 5.32 -11.36
N PHE A 76 20.53 4.72 -11.20
CA PHE A 76 20.34 3.38 -10.65
C PHE A 76 19.41 2.56 -11.55
N PRO A 77 19.85 2.23 -12.80
CA PRO A 77 19.00 1.57 -13.80
C PRO A 77 18.50 0.19 -13.36
N ASP A 78 19.19 -0.45 -12.43
CA ASP A 78 18.81 -1.76 -11.90
C ASP A 78 17.81 -1.67 -10.71
N ALA A 79 17.50 -0.47 -10.23
CA ALA A 79 16.55 -0.25 -9.13
C ALA A 79 15.14 0.16 -9.62
N ALA A 80 14.97 0.44 -10.90
CA ALA A 80 13.67 0.81 -11.46
C ALA A 80 12.77 -0.43 -11.61
N PRO A 81 11.48 -0.39 -11.13
CA PRO A 81 10.53 -1.44 -11.43
C PRO A 81 10.27 -1.47 -12.96
N LYS A 82 10.64 -2.56 -13.62
CA LYS A 82 10.33 -2.74 -15.04
C LYS A 82 8.81 -2.84 -15.20
N ALA A 83 8.24 -1.99 -16.05
CA ALA A 83 6.85 -2.09 -16.48
C ALA A 83 6.60 -3.48 -17.09
N PRO A 84 5.42 -4.10 -16.87
CA PRO A 84 5.10 -5.39 -17.45
C PRO A 84 5.00 -5.26 -18.98
N ASP A 85 5.94 -5.88 -19.67
CA ASP A 85 5.89 -6.04 -21.12
C ASP A 85 4.84 -7.12 -21.44
N ASN A 86 3.84 -6.77 -22.22
CA ASN A 86 2.85 -7.71 -22.74
C ASN A 86 3.46 -8.52 -23.90
N GLY A 87 4.10 -9.62 -23.59
CA GLY A 87 4.44 -10.61 -24.60
C GLY A 87 5.80 -11.28 -24.42
N ASP A 88 5.72 -12.53 -23.98
CA ASP A 88 6.68 -13.61 -24.17
C ASP A 88 8.04 -13.55 -23.42
N SER A 89 8.20 -14.57 -22.56
CA SER A 89 9.47 -15.09 -22.03
C SER A 89 10.22 -14.25 -21.00
N ILE A 90 10.00 -14.57 -19.72
CA ILE A 90 10.75 -14.10 -18.57
C ILE A 90 12.16 -14.73 -18.58
N PRO A 91 13.27 -13.96 -18.65
CA PRO A 91 14.58 -14.44 -18.20
C PRO A 91 14.63 -14.36 -16.66
N ALA A 92 14.99 -15.46 -16.07
CA ALA A 92 15.25 -15.61 -14.65
C ALA A 92 16.48 -14.78 -14.25
N ASP A 93 16.28 -13.57 -13.73
CA ASP A 93 17.14 -12.92 -12.72
C ASP A 93 16.55 -11.53 -12.40
N SER A 94 15.59 -11.52 -11.47
CA SER A 94 15.09 -10.29 -10.82
C SER A 94 14.94 -10.58 -9.34
N PRO A 95 15.15 -9.59 -8.45
CA PRO A 95 15.08 -9.85 -7.01
C PRO A 95 13.67 -10.29 -6.65
N THR A 96 13.58 -11.58 -6.44
CA THR A 96 12.55 -12.41 -5.84
C THR A 96 11.18 -11.79 -5.59
N THR A 97 10.31 -11.88 -6.62
CA THR A 97 8.94 -12.36 -6.39
C THR A 97 9.07 -13.72 -5.67
N PRO A 98 8.48 -13.95 -4.50
CA PRO A 98 8.53 -15.26 -3.84
C PRO A 98 7.64 -16.25 -4.60
N GLY A 99 8.23 -16.94 -5.54
CA GLY A 99 7.65 -18.06 -6.25
C GLY A 99 8.77 -18.95 -6.72
N ASP A 100 9.01 -19.97 -5.94
CA ASP A 100 9.74 -21.20 -6.17
C ASP A 100 11.16 -21.31 -5.57
N SER A 101 11.30 -22.41 -4.88
CA SER A 101 12.45 -23.17 -4.38
C SER A 101 12.69 -23.09 -2.89
N GLY A 102 11.97 -23.88 -2.07
CA GLY A 102 12.55 -24.57 -0.91
C GLY A 102 13.20 -23.75 0.20
N LYS A 103 13.22 -22.43 0.13
CA LYS A 103 13.65 -21.53 1.21
C LYS A 103 12.43 -20.84 1.78
N THR A 104 12.00 -21.28 2.93
CA THR A 104 10.98 -20.66 3.74
C THR A 104 11.40 -19.21 4.04
N GLN A 105 10.70 -18.22 3.46
CA GLN A 105 10.97 -16.82 3.75
C GLN A 105 10.37 -16.48 5.11
N LYS A 106 11.19 -15.96 6.03
CA LYS A 106 10.71 -15.49 7.32
C LYS A 106 10.16 -14.09 7.22
N PHE A 107 9.07 -13.85 7.94
CA PHE A 107 8.63 -12.50 8.21
C PHE A 107 9.68 -11.81 9.09
N PRO A 108 10.08 -10.55 8.79
CA PRO A 108 11.10 -9.86 9.58
C PRO A 108 10.71 -9.73 11.05
N ALA A 109 11.65 -10.02 11.94
CA ALA A 109 11.41 -9.89 13.37
C ALA A 109 11.21 -8.41 13.75
N PHE A 110 10.29 -8.16 14.70
CA PHE A 110 10.07 -6.85 15.26
C PHE A 110 9.75 -6.89 16.75
N GLU A 111 10.10 -5.82 17.42
CA GLU A 111 9.55 -5.44 18.72
C GLU A 111 8.83 -4.10 18.52
N GLY A 112 7.58 -4.05 18.86
CA GLY A 112 6.73 -2.89 18.64
C GLY A 112 5.68 -2.74 19.73
N LYS A 113 4.63 -2.02 19.42
CA LYS A 113 3.49 -1.82 20.32
C LYS A 113 2.17 -1.99 19.57
N ASP A 114 1.12 -2.35 20.30
CA ASP A 114 -0.22 -2.17 19.78
C ASP A 114 -0.63 -0.69 19.86
N LEU A 115 -1.76 -0.33 19.27
CA LEU A 115 -2.24 1.05 19.30
C LEU A 115 -2.59 1.55 20.71
N ASN A 116 -2.67 0.67 21.73
CA ASN A 116 -2.88 1.03 23.12
C ASN A 116 -1.58 1.16 23.91
N GLY A 117 -0.43 0.96 23.27
CA GLY A 117 0.89 1.10 23.87
C GLY A 117 1.45 -0.17 24.52
N ASN A 118 0.76 -1.31 24.45
CA ASN A 118 1.26 -2.57 24.95
C ASN A 118 2.35 -3.12 24.02
N THR A 119 3.45 -3.62 24.62
CA THR A 119 4.55 -4.21 23.85
C THR A 119 4.12 -5.47 23.12
N VAL A 120 4.52 -5.59 21.86
CA VAL A 120 4.28 -6.75 20.99
C VAL A 120 5.60 -7.17 20.36
N LYS A 121 5.93 -8.46 20.48
CA LYS A 121 7.10 -9.08 19.83
C LYS A 121 6.62 -10.06 18.78
N SER A 122 7.22 -10.02 17.60
CA SER A 122 6.87 -10.92 16.49
C SER A 122 6.95 -12.39 16.85
N ASP A 123 8.00 -12.79 17.57
CA ASP A 123 8.21 -14.19 17.97
C ASP A 123 7.10 -14.69 18.90
N ASP A 124 6.71 -13.87 19.87
CA ASP A 124 5.60 -14.18 20.79
C ASP A 124 4.27 -14.20 20.03
N LEU A 125 4.09 -13.26 19.09
CA LEU A 125 2.87 -13.14 18.29
C LEU A 125 2.67 -14.37 17.42
N PHE A 126 3.70 -14.79 16.67
CA PHE A 126 3.59 -15.93 15.75
C PHE A 126 3.53 -17.26 16.50
N SER A 127 4.36 -17.47 17.54
CA SER A 127 4.41 -18.75 18.26
C SER A 127 3.11 -19.09 19.01
N LYS A 128 2.34 -18.08 19.41
CA LYS A 128 1.04 -18.25 20.10
C LYS A 128 -0.09 -18.67 19.17
N ASN A 129 0.02 -18.38 17.88
CA ASN A 129 -1.02 -18.61 16.89
C ASN A 129 -0.67 -19.79 15.99
N ALA A 130 -1.66 -20.57 15.61
CA ALA A 130 -1.51 -21.61 14.59
C ALA A 130 -1.15 -20.98 13.24
N VAL A 131 -1.80 -19.89 12.94
CA VAL A 131 -1.58 -19.02 11.76
C VAL A 131 -1.82 -17.57 12.16
N THR A 132 -1.02 -16.66 11.62
CA THR A 132 -1.20 -15.21 11.78
C THR A 132 -1.37 -14.57 10.42
N VAL A 133 -2.47 -13.84 10.22
CA VAL A 133 -2.71 -13.04 9.04
C VAL A 133 -2.24 -11.62 9.32
N MET A 134 -1.29 -11.09 8.54
CA MET A 134 -0.74 -9.75 8.67
C MET A 134 -1.28 -8.88 7.55
N ASN A 135 -2.16 -7.93 7.85
CA ASN A 135 -2.76 -7.02 6.86
C ASN A 135 -2.13 -5.64 6.95
N PHE A 136 -1.57 -5.16 5.85
CA PHE A 136 -0.97 -3.83 5.72
C PHE A 136 -1.96 -2.87 5.06
N TRP A 137 -2.20 -1.75 5.74
CA TRP A 137 -3.19 -0.77 5.34
C TRP A 137 -2.80 0.66 5.72
N PHE A 138 -3.56 1.66 5.32
CA PHE A 138 -3.46 3.03 5.83
C PHE A 138 -4.81 3.75 5.81
N THR A 139 -4.96 4.82 6.63
CA THR A 139 -6.25 5.45 6.95
C THR A 139 -6.97 6.08 5.77
N THR A 140 -6.25 6.57 4.76
CA THR A 140 -6.81 7.18 3.56
C THR A 140 -6.95 6.22 2.36
N CYS A 141 -6.62 4.96 2.54
CA CYS A 141 -6.78 3.91 1.54
C CYS A 141 -8.24 3.41 1.51
N ASN A 142 -9.05 3.88 0.57
CA ASN A 142 -10.46 3.49 0.48
C ASN A 142 -10.71 1.98 0.42
N PRO A 143 -10.02 1.19 -0.44
CA PRO A 143 -10.20 -0.26 -0.45
C PRO A 143 -9.77 -0.93 0.86
N CYS A 144 -8.69 -0.43 1.51
CA CYS A 144 -8.25 -0.97 2.80
C CYS A 144 -9.30 -0.74 3.89
N VAL A 145 -9.83 0.49 3.99
CA VAL A 145 -10.89 0.84 4.97
C VAL A 145 -12.20 0.13 4.62
N GLY A 146 -12.42 -0.18 3.35
CA GLY A 146 -13.57 -0.95 2.87
C GLY A 146 -13.62 -2.38 3.42
N GLU A 147 -12.48 -3.06 3.51
CA GLU A 147 -12.39 -4.47 3.92
C GLU A 147 -12.29 -4.73 5.43
N LEU A 148 -12.13 -3.67 6.26
CA LEU A 148 -11.87 -3.81 7.69
C LEU A 148 -12.92 -4.65 8.44
N ALA A 149 -14.19 -4.56 8.05
CA ALA A 149 -15.26 -5.33 8.68
C ALA A 149 -15.17 -6.82 8.33
N GLU A 150 -14.84 -7.15 7.10
CA GLU A 150 -14.60 -8.51 6.63
C GLU A 150 -13.36 -9.12 7.28
N LEU A 151 -12.29 -8.33 7.45
CA LEU A 151 -11.10 -8.74 8.19
C LEU A 151 -11.42 -9.01 9.67
N ASP A 152 -12.31 -8.23 10.28
CA ASP A 152 -12.75 -8.49 11.67
C ASP A 152 -13.58 -9.78 11.78
N ALA A 153 -14.41 -10.07 10.80
CA ALA A 153 -15.11 -11.35 10.72
C ALA A 153 -14.13 -12.53 10.56
N LEU A 154 -13.18 -12.40 9.66
CA LEU A 154 -12.12 -13.39 9.46
C LEU A 154 -11.28 -13.60 10.74
N ASN A 155 -10.95 -12.53 11.48
CA ASN A 155 -10.24 -12.65 12.75
C ASN A 155 -10.99 -13.50 13.77
N LYS A 156 -12.32 -13.36 13.85
CA LYS A 156 -13.16 -14.16 14.74
C LYS A 156 -13.14 -15.66 14.35
N GLU A 157 -13.21 -15.94 13.06
CA GLU A 157 -13.10 -17.32 12.55
C GLU A 157 -11.71 -17.93 12.81
N LEU A 158 -10.64 -17.13 12.62
CA LEU A 158 -9.26 -17.52 12.93
C LEU A 158 -9.08 -17.82 14.42
N ALA A 159 -9.65 -16.99 15.29
CA ALA A 159 -9.54 -17.15 16.73
C ALA A 159 -10.14 -18.48 17.22
N GLU A 160 -11.25 -18.95 16.62
CA GLU A 160 -11.85 -20.25 16.89
C GLU A 160 -10.92 -21.42 16.54
N LYS A 161 -10.03 -21.22 15.58
CA LYS A 161 -9.03 -22.19 15.10
C LYS A 161 -7.62 -21.98 15.73
N GLY A 162 -7.50 -21.06 16.69
CA GLY A 162 -6.24 -20.72 17.34
C GLY A 162 -5.31 -19.85 16.50
N GLY A 163 -5.81 -19.16 15.49
CA GLY A 163 -5.13 -18.16 14.68
C GLY A 163 -5.46 -16.73 15.10
N ALA A 164 -4.86 -15.76 14.45
CA ALA A 164 -5.16 -14.34 14.64
C ALA A 164 -4.94 -13.53 13.38
N LEU A 165 -5.64 -12.38 13.29
CA LEU A 165 -5.39 -11.34 12.29
C LEU A 165 -4.80 -10.12 12.99
N ILE A 166 -3.75 -9.57 12.39
CA ILE A 166 -3.02 -8.40 12.89
C ILE A 166 -2.99 -7.34 11.80
N GLY A 167 -3.45 -6.15 12.12
CA GLY A 167 -3.32 -4.99 11.24
C GLY A 167 -2.01 -4.25 11.46
N VAL A 168 -1.42 -3.74 10.40
CA VAL A 168 -0.29 -2.83 10.43
C VAL A 168 -0.67 -1.60 9.60
N ASN A 169 -0.99 -0.50 10.27
CA ASN A 169 -1.20 0.76 9.57
C ASN A 169 0.17 1.38 9.30
N THR A 170 0.53 1.54 8.03
CA THR A 170 1.88 2.01 7.66
C THR A 170 2.15 3.46 8.04
N PHE A 171 1.12 4.27 8.26
CA PHE A 171 1.28 5.64 8.76
C PHE A 171 1.62 5.70 10.25
N THR A 172 1.31 4.64 11.02
CA THR A 172 1.64 4.56 12.45
C THR A 172 3.06 4.07 12.73
N LEU A 173 3.81 3.64 11.71
CA LEU A 173 5.19 3.18 11.85
C LEU A 173 6.07 4.28 12.47
N GLY A 174 6.99 3.88 13.35
CA GLY A 174 7.78 4.82 14.14
C GLY A 174 7.02 5.48 15.31
N GLY A 175 5.72 5.21 15.47
CA GLY A 175 4.93 5.65 16.61
C GLY A 175 4.38 7.08 16.49
N ASP A 176 4.04 7.55 15.28
CA ASP A 176 3.38 8.84 15.08
C ASP A 176 2.02 8.87 15.82
N GLU A 177 1.92 9.73 16.83
CA GLU A 177 0.75 9.81 17.71
C GLU A 177 -0.52 10.30 16.98
N ALA A 178 -0.37 11.19 15.99
CA ALA A 178 -1.50 11.70 15.22
C ALA A 178 -2.06 10.59 14.31
N ALA A 179 -1.18 9.86 13.62
CA ALA A 179 -1.57 8.73 12.80
C ALA A 179 -2.17 7.58 13.63
N ILE A 180 -1.65 7.32 14.84
CA ILE A 180 -2.21 6.34 15.78
C ILE A 180 -3.63 6.74 16.19
N SER A 181 -3.85 8.02 16.52
CA SER A 181 -5.18 8.52 16.88
C SER A 181 -6.17 8.38 15.72
N GLU A 182 -5.76 8.76 14.51
CA GLU A 182 -6.56 8.64 13.30
C GLU A 182 -6.91 7.17 12.99
N ALA A 183 -5.93 6.28 13.08
CA ALA A 183 -6.13 4.85 12.88
C ALA A 183 -7.15 4.28 13.87
N LYS A 184 -7.06 4.62 15.16
CA LYS A 184 -8.05 4.23 16.18
C LYS A 184 -9.46 4.68 15.83
N ASP A 185 -9.62 5.93 15.38
CA ASP A 185 -10.92 6.48 15.02
C ASP A 185 -11.54 5.73 13.84
N VAL A 186 -10.74 5.41 12.82
CA VAL A 186 -11.19 4.61 11.65
C VAL A 186 -11.59 3.21 12.08
N LEU A 187 -10.74 2.52 12.88
CA LEU A 187 -11.01 1.17 13.36
C LEU A 187 -12.28 1.13 14.23
N ALA A 188 -12.45 2.10 15.13
CA ALA A 188 -13.66 2.21 15.97
C ALA A 188 -14.92 2.43 15.13
N LYS A 189 -14.89 3.32 14.14
CA LYS A 189 -16.01 3.57 13.23
C LYS A 189 -16.39 2.34 12.41
N LYS A 190 -15.43 1.47 12.10
CA LYS A 190 -15.63 0.21 11.37
C LYS A 190 -15.95 -0.98 12.27
N GLY A 191 -15.95 -0.81 13.59
CA GLY A 191 -16.23 -1.87 14.56
C GLY A 191 -15.16 -2.94 14.65
N VAL A 192 -13.91 -2.60 14.30
CA VAL A 192 -12.77 -3.53 14.29
C VAL A 192 -12.31 -3.84 15.70
N THR A 193 -12.14 -5.12 16.00
CA THR A 193 -11.72 -5.63 17.30
C THR A 193 -10.35 -6.33 17.29
N TYR A 194 -9.83 -6.70 16.12
CA TYR A 194 -8.51 -7.33 16.01
C TYR A 194 -7.37 -6.35 16.31
N GLN A 195 -6.26 -6.90 16.77
CA GLN A 195 -5.09 -6.11 17.17
C GLN A 195 -4.46 -5.42 15.96
N ASN A 196 -4.14 -4.14 16.12
CA ASN A 196 -3.29 -3.41 15.19
C ASN A 196 -1.99 -3.04 15.90
N VAL A 197 -0.86 -3.19 15.20
CA VAL A 197 0.48 -2.98 15.76
C VAL A 197 1.28 -2.00 14.91
N TYR A 198 2.25 -1.35 15.55
CA TYR A 198 3.28 -0.56 14.89
C TYR A 198 4.65 -0.88 15.47
N PHE A 199 5.69 -0.65 14.71
CA PHE A 199 7.08 -0.89 15.04
C PHE A 199 7.96 0.17 14.39
N ASP A 200 9.28 0.12 14.69
CA ASP A 200 10.26 1.06 14.17
C ASP A 200 10.30 1.02 12.63
N SER A 201 10.20 2.19 12.00
CA SER A 201 10.27 2.35 10.55
C SER A 201 11.65 1.99 9.97
N ASP A 202 12.72 2.18 10.75
CA ASP A 202 14.10 1.93 10.33
C ASP A 202 14.55 0.48 10.57
N GLY A 203 13.74 -0.30 11.31
CA GLY A 203 13.97 -1.72 11.55
C GLY A 203 13.75 -2.58 10.29
N GLU A 204 14.11 -3.86 10.38
CA GLU A 204 13.92 -4.79 9.25
C GLU A 204 12.45 -4.92 8.84
N ALA A 205 11.54 -5.00 9.81
CA ALA A 205 10.10 -5.05 9.54
C ALA A 205 9.57 -3.72 8.98
N GLY A 206 10.12 -2.57 9.43
CA GLY A 206 9.79 -1.26 8.86
C GLY A 206 10.22 -1.14 7.40
N LYS A 207 11.43 -1.56 7.08
CA LYS A 207 11.93 -1.62 5.69
C LYS A 207 11.12 -2.59 4.83
N PHE A 208 10.71 -3.73 5.39
CA PHE A 208 9.81 -4.67 4.72
C PHE A 208 8.48 -4.01 4.39
N ALA A 209 7.86 -3.31 5.35
CA ALA A 209 6.62 -2.58 5.13
C ALA A 209 6.77 -1.44 4.10
N ALA A 210 7.91 -0.75 4.09
CA ALA A 210 8.21 0.30 3.12
C ALA A 210 8.36 -0.20 1.68
N ASN A 211 8.67 -1.49 1.49
CA ASN A 211 8.74 -2.13 0.17
C ASN A 211 7.39 -2.62 -0.36
N ILE A 212 6.31 -2.46 0.41
CA ILE A 212 4.95 -2.78 -0.05
C ILE A 212 4.49 -1.65 -0.98
N PHE A 213 4.33 -1.95 -2.25
CA PHE A 213 4.02 -0.97 -3.30
C PHE A 213 2.53 -0.81 -3.59
N ALA A 214 1.68 -1.73 -3.12
CA ALA A 214 0.23 -1.69 -3.34
C ALA A 214 -0.52 -2.02 -2.05
N TYR A 215 -1.70 -1.44 -1.87
CA TYR A 215 -2.51 -1.59 -0.67
C TYR A 215 -3.98 -1.85 -1.00
N PRO A 216 -4.67 -2.66 -0.16
CA PRO A 216 -4.11 -3.44 0.94
C PRO A 216 -3.23 -4.58 0.45
N THR A 217 -2.29 -5.02 1.28
CA THR A 217 -1.51 -6.25 1.07
C THR A 217 -1.55 -7.10 2.32
N THR A 218 -1.82 -8.39 2.15
CA THR A 218 -1.98 -9.35 3.24
C THR A 218 -0.99 -10.49 3.10
N TYR A 219 -0.33 -10.83 4.21
CA TYR A 219 0.56 -11.99 4.33
C TYR A 219 -0.01 -13.01 5.31
N VAL A 220 0.20 -14.28 5.03
CA VAL A 220 -0.06 -15.37 5.98
C VAL A 220 1.27 -15.83 6.57
N VAL A 221 1.34 -15.96 7.89
CA VAL A 221 2.57 -16.32 8.61
C VAL A 221 2.27 -17.51 9.52
N ASP A 222 3.11 -18.54 9.46
CA ASP A 222 3.00 -19.71 10.32
C ASP A 222 3.53 -19.43 11.75
N ARG A 223 3.35 -20.38 12.67
CA ARG A 223 3.81 -20.24 14.05
C ARG A 223 5.33 -20.15 14.23
N ASN A 224 6.09 -20.47 13.19
CA ASN A 224 7.55 -20.35 13.19
C ASN A 224 8.01 -19.01 12.61
N GLY A 225 7.07 -18.12 12.25
CA GLY A 225 7.34 -16.84 11.60
C GLY A 225 7.66 -16.96 10.11
N ASN A 226 7.32 -18.06 9.46
CA ASN A 226 7.53 -18.22 8.03
C ASN A 226 6.33 -17.70 7.25
N ILE A 227 6.58 -16.96 6.17
CA ILE A 227 5.55 -16.53 5.24
C ILE A 227 5.05 -17.73 4.44
N VAL A 228 3.74 -17.91 4.40
CA VAL A 228 3.06 -19.01 3.71
C VAL A 228 2.51 -18.49 2.38
N GLY A 229 3.07 -18.95 1.28
CA GLY A 229 2.64 -18.54 -0.07
C GLY A 229 3.05 -17.10 -0.43
N ASP A 230 2.41 -16.58 -1.48
CA ASP A 230 2.68 -15.25 -1.99
C ASP A 230 1.83 -14.18 -1.28
N PRO A 231 2.26 -12.90 -1.24
CA PRO A 231 1.43 -11.83 -0.70
C PRO A 231 0.12 -11.69 -1.48
N ILE A 232 -0.99 -11.52 -0.77
CA ILE A 232 -2.29 -11.23 -1.36
C ILE A 232 -2.40 -9.72 -1.52
N VAL A 233 -2.35 -9.27 -2.77
CA VAL A 233 -2.45 -7.85 -3.14
C VAL A 233 -3.88 -7.53 -3.54
N GLY A 234 -4.47 -6.53 -2.92
CA GLY A 234 -5.86 -6.12 -3.10
C GLY A 234 -6.77 -6.58 -1.97
N ALA A 235 -7.96 -5.97 -1.92
CA ALA A 235 -8.90 -6.18 -0.83
C ALA A 235 -9.50 -7.59 -0.85
N ILE A 236 -9.64 -8.19 0.33
CA ILE A 236 -10.26 -9.54 0.50
C ILE A 236 -11.78 -9.53 0.27
N THR A 237 -12.38 -8.37 0.08
CA THR A 237 -13.77 -8.26 -0.42
C THR A 237 -13.89 -8.76 -1.86
N GLU A 238 -12.80 -8.85 -2.59
CA GLU A 238 -12.75 -9.43 -3.93
C GLU A 238 -12.61 -10.95 -3.85
N PRO A 239 -13.48 -11.74 -4.56
CA PRO A 239 -13.51 -13.19 -4.41
C PRO A 239 -12.17 -13.89 -4.64
N LYS A 240 -11.39 -13.42 -5.62
CA LYS A 240 -10.08 -13.99 -5.94
C LYS A 240 -9.09 -13.86 -4.79
N GLN A 241 -9.07 -12.71 -4.14
CA GLN A 241 -8.19 -12.44 -2.99
C GLN A 241 -8.65 -13.22 -1.76
N ALA A 242 -9.96 -13.31 -1.51
CA ALA A 242 -10.52 -14.13 -0.45
C ALA A 242 -10.17 -15.61 -0.60
N GLU A 243 -10.35 -16.17 -1.80
CA GLU A 243 -10.00 -17.56 -2.10
C GLU A 243 -8.49 -17.83 -1.93
N ALA A 244 -7.64 -16.91 -2.41
CA ALA A 244 -6.19 -17.01 -2.28
C ALA A 244 -5.75 -16.98 -0.81
N LEU A 245 -6.34 -16.08 -0.01
CA LEU A 245 -6.09 -15.98 1.43
C LEU A 245 -6.50 -17.25 2.16
N GLN A 246 -7.72 -17.73 1.92
CA GLN A 246 -8.23 -18.98 2.54
C GLN A 246 -7.34 -20.17 2.19
N ALA A 247 -6.94 -20.31 0.92
CA ALA A 247 -6.04 -21.40 0.49
C ALA A 247 -4.67 -21.38 1.15
N GLN A 248 -4.20 -20.20 1.61
CA GLN A 248 -2.95 -20.08 2.37
C GLN A 248 -3.15 -20.35 3.87
N ILE A 249 -4.29 -19.95 4.44
CA ILE A 249 -4.64 -20.22 5.84
C ILE A 249 -4.80 -21.73 6.09
N ASP A 250 -5.27 -22.46 5.10
CA ASP A 250 -5.57 -23.91 5.21
C ASP A 250 -4.32 -24.80 5.01
N LYS A 251 -3.14 -24.23 4.73
CA LYS A 251 -1.84 -24.96 4.60
C LYS A 251 -1.20 -25.23 5.93
#